data_f075f4f302517f511445585fed7b9173
#
_entry.id   f075f4f302517f511445585fed7b9173
#
_cell.length_a   1.000
_cell.length_b   1.000
_cell.length_c   1.000
_cell.angle_alpha   90.00
_cell.angle_beta   90.00
_cell.angle_gamma   90.00
#
_symmetry.space_group_name_H-M   'P 1'
#
loop_
_entity.id
_entity.type
_entity.pdbx_description
1 polymer ?
#
loop_
_entity_poly.entity_id
_entity_poly.type
_entity_poly.pdbx_seq_one_letter_code
_entity_poly.pdbx_strand_id
1 'polypeptide(L)'
;MKCIHCLSTKTVKNGYSDKRVQRFKCNGCGKRFCERGFFARFRHKQLDIINTVRLRMRRLSTRETADEVAQLIYLHISHVTVWNWCMKFIKLLVLWAKLFFSLQDSPVIHIDEKFIKVRKSKDSFAYLFIAKDEFNKIRAIYLANARTKESAKELFRRLIATENKTEIAVTDACQIYVGSVKILGRKVRHVQAHFKPVGIVHKRKLMQISNNTIERLNSDIDLFLHVFRGLKSFETANIWLEGFVVYHNYLKPSAVKWWKIPKMITSRREITPQIIFWIYLSPFKLTESYLNCGGVKSRPAGTFSSQ
;
A
#
# COMPACT_ATOMS: atom_id res chain seq x y z
N MET A 1 -18.22 -10.59 -16.26
CA MET A 1 -16.93 -10.85 -15.56
C MET A 1 -16.32 -9.52 -15.19
N LYS A 2 -15.62 -9.37 -14.02
CA LYS A 2 -14.96 -8.12 -13.68
C LYS A 2 -13.56 -8.03 -14.34
N CYS A 3 -13.20 -6.86 -14.83
CA CYS A 3 -11.88 -6.63 -15.42
C CYS A 3 -10.76 -6.78 -14.39
N ILE A 4 -9.72 -7.57 -14.68
CA ILE A 4 -8.57 -7.78 -13.79
C ILE A 4 -7.64 -6.56 -13.67
N HIS A 5 -7.84 -5.52 -14.52
CA HIS A 5 -6.98 -4.34 -14.53
C HIS A 5 -7.60 -3.12 -13.86
N CYS A 6 -8.92 -2.96 -13.92
CA CYS A 6 -9.62 -1.80 -13.37
C CYS A 6 -10.91 -2.18 -12.61
N LEU A 7 -11.22 -3.47 -12.50
CA LEU A 7 -12.38 -4.07 -11.82
C LEU A 7 -13.76 -3.62 -12.36
N SER A 8 -13.80 -2.88 -13.45
CA SER A 8 -15.06 -2.53 -14.12
C SER A 8 -15.82 -3.79 -14.52
N THR A 9 -17.13 -3.77 -14.36
CA THR A 9 -18.04 -4.82 -14.86
C THR A 9 -18.33 -4.69 -16.36
N LYS A 10 -17.97 -3.56 -16.99
CA LYS A 10 -18.16 -3.29 -18.41
C LYS A 10 -17.18 -4.09 -19.26
N THR A 11 -17.35 -5.43 -19.30
CA THR A 11 -16.48 -6.33 -20.05
C THR A 11 -17.30 -7.12 -21.07
N VAL A 12 -16.73 -7.32 -22.26
CA VAL A 12 -17.31 -8.08 -23.35
C VAL A 12 -16.43 -9.26 -23.73
N LYS A 13 -17.03 -10.35 -24.22
CA LYS A 13 -16.29 -11.49 -24.76
C LYS A 13 -15.53 -11.03 -26.01
N ASN A 14 -14.27 -11.45 -26.14
CA ASN A 14 -13.38 -11.04 -27.24
C ASN A 14 -12.65 -12.25 -27.81
N GLY A 15 -13.42 -13.25 -28.27
CA GLY A 15 -12.91 -14.47 -28.87
C GLY A 15 -12.17 -15.40 -27.91
N TYR A 16 -11.50 -16.39 -28.46
CA TYR A 16 -10.74 -17.40 -27.71
C TYR A 16 -9.23 -17.25 -28.01
N SER A 17 -8.39 -17.75 -27.12
CA SER A 17 -6.98 -17.97 -27.38
C SER A 17 -6.77 -19.26 -28.16
N ASP A 18 -5.55 -19.46 -28.69
CA ASP A 18 -5.15 -20.71 -29.38
C ASP A 18 -5.32 -21.95 -28.49
N LYS A 19 -5.30 -21.76 -27.17
CA LYS A 19 -5.57 -22.80 -26.13
C LYS A 19 -7.05 -22.87 -25.71
N ARG A 20 -7.98 -22.39 -26.52
CA ARG A 20 -9.42 -22.34 -26.28
C ARG A 20 -9.83 -21.66 -24.95
N VAL A 21 -9.03 -20.70 -24.46
CA VAL A 21 -9.37 -19.92 -23.27
C VAL A 21 -10.13 -18.67 -23.69
N GLN A 22 -11.30 -18.42 -23.12
CA GLN A 22 -12.11 -17.22 -23.40
C GLN A 22 -11.34 -15.94 -23.09
N ARG A 23 -11.28 -15.04 -24.06
CA ARG A 23 -10.73 -13.68 -23.89
C ARG A 23 -11.85 -12.68 -23.65
N PHE A 24 -11.53 -11.62 -22.93
CA PHE A 24 -12.42 -10.51 -22.65
C PHE A 24 -11.73 -9.19 -22.98
N LYS A 25 -12.51 -8.18 -23.35
CA LYS A 25 -12.09 -6.79 -23.49
C LYS A 25 -12.86 -5.97 -22.48
N CYS A 26 -12.18 -5.10 -21.76
CA CYS A 26 -12.80 -4.16 -20.84
C CYS A 26 -13.11 -2.85 -21.58
N ASN A 27 -14.38 -2.44 -21.58
CA ASN A 27 -14.78 -1.16 -22.17
C ASN A 27 -14.42 0.03 -21.27
N GLY A 28 -14.14 -0.19 -19.97
CA GLY A 28 -13.73 0.87 -19.05
C GLY A 28 -12.25 1.26 -19.18
N CYS A 29 -11.32 0.31 -19.41
CA CYS A 29 -9.89 0.60 -19.52
C CYS A 29 -9.25 0.13 -20.85
N GLY A 30 -10.05 -0.39 -21.80
CA GLY A 30 -9.59 -0.85 -23.12
C GLY A 30 -8.75 -2.13 -23.12
N LYS A 31 -8.33 -2.63 -21.96
CA LYS A 31 -7.39 -3.76 -21.87
C LYS A 31 -8.08 -5.10 -22.12
N ARG A 32 -7.32 -6.03 -22.71
CA ARG A 32 -7.74 -7.42 -22.93
C ARG A 32 -7.19 -8.32 -21.82
N PHE A 33 -7.98 -9.31 -21.40
CA PHE A 33 -7.61 -10.28 -20.39
C PHE A 33 -8.29 -11.62 -20.68
N CYS A 34 -7.94 -12.66 -19.96
CA CYS A 34 -8.54 -13.98 -20.10
C CYS A 34 -9.06 -14.52 -18.77
N GLU A 35 -9.90 -15.52 -18.84
CA GLU A 35 -10.58 -16.12 -17.66
C GLU A 35 -9.60 -16.73 -16.64
N ARG A 36 -8.42 -17.18 -17.07
CA ARG A 36 -7.38 -17.73 -16.19
C ARG A 36 -6.72 -16.68 -15.28
N GLY A 37 -7.14 -15.42 -15.38
CA GLY A 37 -6.66 -14.35 -14.52
C GLY A 37 -5.25 -13.85 -14.89
N PHE A 38 -4.67 -13.10 -13.96
CA PHE A 38 -3.41 -12.39 -14.17
C PHE A 38 -2.22 -13.34 -14.46
N PHE A 39 -2.20 -14.51 -13.85
CA PHE A 39 -1.09 -15.47 -13.97
C PHE A 39 -1.12 -16.35 -15.22
N ALA A 40 -2.18 -16.30 -16.01
CA ALA A 40 -2.38 -17.20 -17.16
C ALA A 40 -1.25 -17.19 -18.21
N ARG A 41 -0.48 -16.11 -18.26
CA ARG A 41 0.63 -15.93 -19.22
C ARG A 41 2.01 -16.15 -18.62
N PHE A 42 2.08 -16.49 -17.33
CA PHE A 42 3.37 -16.74 -16.70
C PHE A 42 3.76 -18.21 -16.86
N ARG A 43 5.04 -18.46 -17.17
CA ARG A 43 5.59 -19.81 -17.27
C ARG A 43 5.86 -20.45 -15.92
N HIS A 44 6.02 -19.63 -14.89
CA HIS A 44 6.36 -20.03 -13.53
C HIS A 44 5.11 -20.16 -12.64
N LYS A 45 5.20 -20.96 -11.60
CA LYS A 45 4.14 -21.14 -10.62
C LYS A 45 3.83 -19.82 -9.93
N GLN A 46 2.58 -19.60 -9.63
CA GLN A 46 2.10 -18.38 -8.95
C GLN A 46 2.83 -18.12 -7.64
N LEU A 47 3.05 -19.17 -6.84
CA LEU A 47 3.71 -19.08 -5.55
C LEU A 47 5.18 -18.62 -5.68
N ASP A 48 5.88 -19.06 -6.69
CA ASP A 48 7.28 -18.68 -6.95
C ASP A 48 7.39 -17.19 -7.24
N ILE A 49 6.46 -16.67 -8.05
CA ILE A 49 6.39 -15.25 -8.39
C ILE A 49 6.08 -14.42 -7.13
N ILE A 50 5.13 -14.88 -6.31
CA ILE A 50 4.74 -14.23 -5.06
C ILE A 50 5.93 -14.16 -4.10
N ASN A 51 6.62 -15.27 -3.89
CA ASN A 51 7.79 -15.33 -3.02
C ASN A 51 8.90 -14.40 -3.51
N THR A 52 9.14 -14.36 -4.82
CA THR A 52 10.11 -13.45 -5.43
C THR A 52 9.77 -11.98 -5.13
N VAL A 53 8.53 -11.57 -5.36
CA VAL A 53 8.08 -10.19 -5.06
C VAL A 53 8.18 -9.89 -3.57
N ARG A 54 7.82 -10.85 -2.71
CA ARG A 54 7.93 -10.72 -1.25
C ARG A 54 9.36 -10.48 -0.79
N LEU A 55 10.32 -11.27 -1.30
CA LEU A 55 11.74 -11.09 -0.99
C LEU A 55 12.22 -9.71 -1.41
N ARG A 56 11.86 -9.27 -2.61
CA ARG A 56 12.19 -7.92 -3.08
C ARG A 56 11.60 -6.81 -2.20
N MET A 57 10.38 -6.95 -1.71
CA MET A 57 9.75 -5.99 -0.78
C MET A 57 10.42 -6.00 0.60
N ARG A 58 11.15 -7.05 0.96
CA ARG A 58 11.97 -7.15 2.17
C ARG A 58 13.36 -6.51 2.01
N ARG A 59 13.54 -5.67 1.01
CA ARG A 59 14.74 -4.85 0.76
C ARG A 59 15.92 -5.58 0.13
N LEU A 60 15.75 -6.78 -0.43
CA LEU A 60 16.77 -7.38 -1.27
C LEU A 60 16.84 -6.63 -2.60
N SER A 61 18.02 -6.48 -3.19
CA SER A 61 18.15 -6.02 -4.57
C SER A 61 17.56 -7.04 -5.56
N THR A 62 17.38 -6.66 -6.80
CA THR A 62 16.85 -7.61 -7.80
C THR A 62 17.80 -8.77 -8.09
N ARG A 63 19.12 -8.57 -7.93
CA ARG A 63 20.11 -9.62 -8.09
C ARG A 63 20.09 -10.56 -6.89
N GLU A 64 20.22 -10.04 -5.68
CA GLU A 64 20.08 -10.83 -4.45
C GLU A 64 18.75 -11.59 -4.41
N THR A 65 17.66 -10.98 -4.85
CA THR A 65 16.37 -11.68 -4.94
C THR A 65 16.41 -12.84 -5.93
N ALA A 66 17.09 -12.69 -7.08
CA ALA A 66 17.23 -13.78 -8.04
C ALA A 66 18.09 -14.92 -7.48
N ASP A 67 19.18 -14.58 -6.78
CA ASP A 67 20.09 -15.53 -6.15
C ASP A 67 19.38 -16.29 -5.01
N GLU A 68 18.65 -15.59 -4.12
CA GLU A 68 17.87 -16.22 -3.05
C GLU A 68 16.79 -17.16 -3.57
N VAL A 69 16.08 -16.77 -4.63
CA VAL A 69 15.04 -17.61 -5.24
C VAL A 69 15.67 -18.87 -5.88
N ALA A 70 16.85 -18.72 -6.50
CA ALA A 70 17.57 -19.86 -7.05
C ALA A 70 17.97 -20.87 -5.96
N GLN A 71 18.40 -20.38 -4.79
CA GLN A 71 18.81 -21.24 -3.66
C GLN A 71 17.63 -21.87 -2.92
N LEU A 72 16.58 -21.07 -2.65
CA LEU A 72 15.47 -21.53 -1.80
C LEU A 72 14.46 -22.43 -2.52
N ILE A 73 14.21 -22.20 -3.78
CA ILE A 73 13.15 -22.89 -4.56
C ILE A 73 13.66 -23.44 -5.91
N TYR A 74 14.98 -23.47 -6.11
CA TYR A 74 15.64 -23.95 -7.33
C TYR A 74 15.11 -23.30 -8.62
N LEU A 75 14.73 -22.03 -8.53
CA LEU A 75 14.18 -21.28 -9.64
C LEU A 75 15.20 -20.28 -10.20
N HIS A 76 15.83 -20.65 -11.31
CA HIS A 76 16.80 -19.79 -11.99
C HIS A 76 16.08 -18.74 -12.85
N ILE A 77 16.08 -17.49 -12.41
CA ILE A 77 15.50 -16.35 -13.11
C ILE A 77 16.48 -15.18 -13.17
N SER A 78 16.38 -14.38 -14.21
CA SER A 78 17.21 -13.18 -14.31
C SER A 78 16.69 -12.07 -13.37
N HIS A 79 17.58 -11.18 -12.94
CA HIS A 79 17.23 -9.99 -12.17
C HIS A 79 16.24 -9.06 -12.93
N VAL A 80 16.25 -9.11 -14.28
CA VAL A 80 15.28 -8.40 -15.12
C VAL A 80 13.90 -9.03 -14.99
N THR A 81 13.80 -10.35 -14.91
CA THR A 81 12.54 -11.05 -14.64
C THR A 81 11.97 -10.67 -13.28
N VAL A 82 12.81 -10.63 -12.23
CA VAL A 82 12.43 -10.14 -10.90
C VAL A 82 11.85 -8.73 -10.97
N TRP A 83 12.56 -7.82 -11.65
CA TRP A 83 12.10 -6.45 -11.85
C TRP A 83 10.73 -6.38 -12.53
N ASN A 84 10.57 -7.09 -13.64
CA ASN A 84 9.34 -7.10 -14.43
C ASN A 84 8.16 -7.67 -13.63
N TRP A 85 8.39 -8.70 -12.84
CA TRP A 85 7.37 -9.24 -11.96
C TRP A 85 6.97 -8.21 -10.90
N CYS A 86 7.94 -7.60 -10.22
CA CYS A 86 7.66 -6.58 -9.22
C CYS A 86 6.84 -5.42 -9.81
N MET A 87 7.24 -4.87 -10.94
CA MET A 87 6.54 -3.74 -11.58
C MET A 87 5.09 -4.06 -11.94
N LYS A 88 4.81 -5.31 -12.35
CA LYS A 88 3.44 -5.75 -12.65
C LYS A 88 2.63 -6.00 -11.38
N PHE A 89 3.21 -6.70 -10.41
CA PHE A 89 2.49 -7.11 -9.20
C PHE A 89 2.26 -5.99 -8.22
N ILE A 90 3.20 -5.04 -8.09
CA ILE A 90 3.00 -3.89 -7.20
C ILE A 90 1.80 -3.05 -7.66
N LYS A 91 1.66 -2.78 -8.96
CA LYS A 91 0.50 -2.05 -9.50
C LYS A 91 -0.83 -2.75 -9.15
N LEU A 92 -0.85 -4.07 -9.28
CA LEU A 92 -2.02 -4.87 -8.94
C LEU A 92 -2.27 -4.86 -7.42
N LEU A 93 -1.23 -5.04 -6.62
CA LEU A 93 -1.30 -5.02 -5.16
C LEU A 93 -1.86 -3.70 -4.62
N VAL A 94 -1.41 -2.57 -5.17
CA VAL A 94 -1.90 -1.24 -4.81
C VAL A 94 -3.38 -1.07 -5.15
N LEU A 95 -3.79 -1.51 -6.35
CA LEU A 95 -5.19 -1.47 -6.76
C LEU A 95 -6.07 -2.27 -5.79
N TRP A 96 -5.63 -3.47 -5.44
CA TRP A 96 -6.34 -4.35 -4.53
C TRP A 96 -6.42 -3.79 -3.12
N ALA A 97 -5.33 -3.23 -2.62
CA ALA A 97 -5.31 -2.59 -1.31
C ALA A 97 -6.36 -1.47 -1.22
N LYS A 98 -6.46 -0.64 -2.25
CA LYS A 98 -7.46 0.45 -2.32
C LYS A 98 -8.91 -0.04 -2.33
N LEU A 99 -9.16 -1.26 -2.82
CA LEU A 99 -10.51 -1.79 -3.00
C LEU A 99 -11.02 -2.61 -1.81
N PHE A 100 -10.11 -3.30 -1.12
CA PHE A 100 -10.49 -4.28 -0.12
C PHE A 100 -10.09 -3.90 1.31
N PHE A 101 -9.26 -2.87 1.48
CA PHE A 101 -8.84 -2.45 2.81
C PHE A 101 -9.20 -1.00 3.08
N SER A 102 -9.90 -0.81 4.17
CA SER A 102 -10.07 0.48 4.82
C SER A 102 -9.15 0.57 6.04
N LEU A 103 -8.60 1.75 6.28
CA LEU A 103 -7.89 2.03 7.51
C LEU A 103 -8.88 2.59 8.53
N GLN A 104 -8.75 2.16 9.80
CA GLN A 104 -9.52 2.75 10.91
C GLN A 104 -9.25 4.26 10.95
N ASP A 105 -10.28 5.07 11.16
CA ASP A 105 -10.13 6.52 11.32
C ASP A 105 -9.11 6.87 12.40
N SER A 106 -8.33 7.92 12.13
CA SER A 106 -7.39 8.47 13.09
C SER A 106 -7.58 9.98 13.18
N PRO A 107 -7.79 10.52 14.38
CA PRO A 107 -7.94 11.95 14.56
C PRO A 107 -6.64 12.73 14.37
N VAL A 108 -5.48 12.10 14.56
CA VAL A 108 -4.18 12.76 14.48
C VAL A 108 -3.41 12.27 13.27
N ILE A 109 -2.98 13.20 12.45
CA ILE A 109 -2.15 12.92 11.26
C ILE A 109 -0.85 13.72 11.35
N HIS A 110 0.26 13.02 11.28
CA HIS A 110 1.60 13.58 11.15
C HIS A 110 1.96 13.72 9.68
N ILE A 111 2.49 14.88 9.31
CA ILE A 111 2.80 15.24 7.93
C ILE A 111 4.24 15.74 7.88
N ASP A 112 4.98 15.25 6.90
CA ASP A 112 6.36 15.62 6.68
C ASP A 112 6.73 15.48 5.20
N GLU A 113 7.83 16.05 4.79
CA GLU A 113 8.40 15.84 3.47
C GLU A 113 9.84 15.36 3.54
N LYS A 114 10.20 14.57 2.53
CA LYS A 114 11.51 13.95 2.41
C LYS A 114 12.07 14.09 1.01
N PHE A 115 13.37 14.38 0.92
CA PHE A 115 14.10 14.35 -0.34
C PHE A 115 14.31 12.91 -0.81
N ILE A 116 14.04 12.67 -2.09
CA ILE A 116 14.30 11.39 -2.75
C ILE A 116 15.09 11.62 -4.03
N LYS A 117 16.16 10.85 -4.22
CA LYS A 117 16.96 10.90 -5.45
C LYS A 117 16.24 10.20 -6.59
N VAL A 118 15.89 10.97 -7.63
CA VAL A 118 15.26 10.46 -8.87
C VAL A 118 16.04 10.99 -10.07
N ARG A 119 16.71 10.11 -10.80
CA ARG A 119 17.70 10.50 -11.85
C ARG A 119 17.16 11.33 -13.01
N LYS A 120 15.88 11.21 -13.32
CA LYS A 120 15.22 11.93 -14.43
C LYS A 120 14.28 13.04 -13.94
N SER A 121 14.39 13.48 -12.70
CA SER A 121 13.74 14.72 -12.28
C SER A 121 14.58 15.91 -12.71
N LYS A 122 13.96 17.09 -12.83
CA LYS A 122 14.60 18.33 -13.32
C LYS A 122 15.90 18.65 -12.55
N ASP A 123 15.93 18.36 -11.24
CA ASP A 123 17.05 18.64 -10.35
C ASP A 123 17.70 17.37 -9.78
N SER A 124 17.48 16.21 -10.39
CA SER A 124 17.87 14.88 -9.88
C SER A 124 17.33 14.52 -8.50
N PHE A 125 16.43 15.31 -7.95
CA PHE A 125 15.73 15.12 -6.69
C PHE A 125 14.24 15.30 -6.86
N ALA A 126 13.49 14.64 -5.99
CA ALA A 126 12.05 14.80 -5.85
C ALA A 126 11.71 14.92 -4.36
N TYR A 127 10.57 15.47 -4.06
CA TYR A 127 10.07 15.63 -2.70
C TYR A 127 8.94 14.64 -2.48
N LEU A 128 9.11 13.73 -1.53
CA LEU A 128 8.06 12.84 -1.09
C LEU A 128 7.34 13.46 0.10
N PHE A 129 6.13 13.89 -0.10
CA PHE A 129 5.21 14.31 0.96
C PHE A 129 4.51 13.09 1.52
N ILE A 130 4.42 12.99 2.86
CA ILE A 130 3.92 11.83 3.57
C ILE A 130 2.93 12.28 4.63
N ALA A 131 1.77 11.61 4.70
CA ALA A 131 0.82 11.73 5.80
C ALA A 131 0.68 10.37 6.49
N LYS A 132 0.94 10.35 7.80
CA LYS A 132 0.96 9.16 8.65
C LYS A 132 0.09 9.36 9.87
N ASP A 133 -0.65 8.35 10.29
CA ASP A 133 -1.49 8.39 11.48
C ASP A 133 -0.76 7.95 12.77
N GLU A 134 -1.44 8.13 13.90
CA GLU A 134 -0.97 7.70 15.23
C GLU A 134 -0.82 6.16 15.35
N PHE A 135 -1.51 5.38 14.52
CA PHE A 135 -1.41 3.92 14.46
C PHE A 135 -0.25 3.44 13.59
N ASN A 136 0.64 4.34 13.20
CA ASN A 136 1.78 4.06 12.32
C ASN A 136 1.37 3.61 10.90
N LYS A 137 0.22 4.08 10.40
CA LYS A 137 -0.24 3.79 9.04
C LYS A 137 -0.02 4.98 8.13
N ILE A 138 0.50 4.74 6.94
CA ILE A 138 0.64 5.77 5.91
C ILE A 138 -0.73 5.97 5.26
N ARG A 139 -1.29 7.17 5.41
CA ARG A 139 -2.61 7.54 4.88
C ARG A 139 -2.55 8.04 3.45
N ALA A 140 -1.56 8.88 3.18
CA ALA A 140 -1.34 9.41 1.85
C ALA A 140 0.15 9.65 1.60
N ILE A 141 0.54 9.55 0.34
CA ILE A 141 1.84 9.99 -0.17
C ILE A 141 1.65 10.79 -1.45
N TYR A 142 2.54 11.72 -1.66
CA TYR A 142 2.63 12.47 -2.90
C TYR A 142 4.08 12.74 -3.26
N LEU A 143 4.50 12.31 -4.44
CA LEU A 143 5.82 12.61 -4.98
C LEU A 143 5.71 13.84 -5.87
N ALA A 144 6.47 14.89 -5.57
CA ALA A 144 6.47 16.18 -6.25
C ALA A 144 7.85 16.51 -6.83
N ASN A 145 7.89 17.27 -7.91
CA ASN A 145 9.15 17.79 -8.46
C ASN A 145 9.68 19.00 -7.67
N ALA A 146 8.81 19.68 -6.92
CA ALA A 146 9.15 20.89 -6.18
C ALA A 146 8.51 20.92 -4.80
N ARG A 147 9.17 21.56 -3.85
CA ARG A 147 8.70 21.81 -2.48
C ARG A 147 7.85 23.07 -2.45
N THR A 148 6.58 22.97 -2.79
CA THR A 148 5.65 24.09 -2.90
C THR A 148 4.40 23.90 -2.04
N LYS A 149 3.67 25.02 -1.81
CA LYS A 149 2.35 24.96 -1.16
C LYS A 149 1.35 24.11 -1.95
N GLU A 150 1.43 24.15 -3.27
CA GLU A 150 0.59 23.34 -4.17
C GLU A 150 0.87 21.86 -4.01
N SER A 151 2.15 21.49 -3.84
CA SER A 151 2.53 20.10 -3.56
C SER A 151 1.97 19.62 -2.22
N ALA A 152 2.02 20.44 -1.18
CA ALA A 152 1.42 20.14 0.11
C ALA A 152 -0.13 20.02 0.00
N LYS A 153 -0.77 20.91 -0.74
CA LYS A 153 -2.22 20.85 -1.00
C LYS A 153 -2.63 19.54 -1.71
N GLU A 154 -1.80 19.06 -2.64
CA GLU A 154 -2.08 17.81 -3.34
C GLU A 154 -2.00 16.61 -2.40
N LEU A 155 -1.03 16.57 -1.46
CA LEU A 155 -1.02 15.57 -0.39
C LEU A 155 -2.32 15.61 0.41
N PHE A 156 -2.80 16.81 0.79
CA PHE A 156 -4.04 16.95 1.56
C PHE A 156 -5.29 16.50 0.79
N ARG A 157 -5.37 16.77 -0.52
CA ARG A 157 -6.45 16.23 -1.37
C ARG A 157 -6.44 14.71 -1.38
N ARG A 158 -5.26 14.09 -1.49
CA ARG A 158 -5.11 12.63 -1.41
C ARG A 158 -5.50 12.10 -0.03
N LEU A 159 -5.17 12.81 1.04
CA LEU A 159 -5.57 12.44 2.39
C LEU A 159 -7.10 12.49 2.56
N ILE A 160 -7.77 13.53 2.05
CA ILE A 160 -9.23 13.64 2.04
C ILE A 160 -9.85 12.46 1.29
N ALA A 161 -9.28 12.07 0.15
CA ALA A 161 -9.77 10.94 -0.64
C ALA A 161 -9.67 9.58 0.07
N THR A 162 -8.97 9.50 1.21
CA THR A 162 -8.97 8.30 2.08
C THR A 162 -10.14 8.27 3.06
N GLU A 163 -11.01 9.28 3.04
CA GLU A 163 -12.17 9.43 3.93
C GLU A 163 -11.82 9.44 5.43
N ASN A 164 -10.56 9.72 5.78
CA ASN A 164 -10.12 9.78 7.16
C ASN A 164 -10.63 11.03 7.87
N LYS A 165 -11.19 10.86 9.06
CA LYS A 165 -11.68 11.94 9.93
C LYS A 165 -10.54 12.58 10.70
N THR A 166 -9.77 13.46 10.04
CA THR A 166 -8.66 14.20 10.65
C THR A 166 -9.20 15.34 11.52
N GLU A 167 -8.78 15.39 12.76
CA GLU A 167 -9.09 16.49 13.70
C GLU A 167 -7.85 17.34 14.00
N ILE A 168 -6.67 16.73 13.96
CA ILE A 168 -5.39 17.38 14.25
C ILE A 168 -4.39 17.02 13.13
N ALA A 169 -3.81 18.04 12.51
CA ALA A 169 -2.73 17.91 11.55
C ALA A 169 -1.43 18.41 12.18
N VAL A 170 -0.45 17.54 12.31
CA VAL A 170 0.87 17.83 12.90
C VAL A 170 1.89 17.96 11.77
N THR A 171 2.59 19.07 11.72
CA THR A 171 3.67 19.32 10.75
C THR A 171 4.91 19.84 11.46
N ASP A 172 6.02 19.90 10.76
CA ASP A 172 7.13 20.76 11.14
C ASP A 172 6.75 22.26 10.98
N ALA A 173 7.68 23.18 11.28
CA ALA A 173 7.44 24.62 11.13
C ALA A 173 7.56 25.12 9.67
N CYS A 174 7.58 24.23 8.69
CA CYS A 174 7.74 24.64 7.30
C CYS A 174 6.57 25.48 6.79
N GLN A 175 6.87 26.60 6.18
CA GLN A 175 5.91 27.61 5.69
C GLN A 175 4.96 27.06 4.60
N ILE A 176 5.33 25.98 3.91
CA ILE A 176 4.48 25.37 2.87
C ILE A 176 3.18 24.79 3.45
N TYR A 177 3.18 24.39 4.73
CA TYR A 177 2.01 23.84 5.40
C TYR A 177 1.09 24.92 5.94
N VAL A 178 1.66 26.11 6.25
CA VAL A 178 0.88 27.24 6.76
C VAL A 178 -0.18 27.65 5.72
N GLY A 179 -1.42 27.61 6.13
CA GLY A 179 -2.57 27.88 5.26
C GLY A 179 -2.97 26.71 4.34
N SER A 180 -2.05 25.83 3.94
CA SER A 180 -2.38 24.66 3.11
C SER A 180 -3.22 23.64 3.87
N VAL A 181 -3.02 23.49 5.18
CA VAL A 181 -3.79 22.59 6.05
C VAL A 181 -5.29 22.91 6.06
N LYS A 182 -5.69 24.16 5.76
CA LYS A 182 -7.10 24.58 5.70
C LYS A 182 -7.94 23.75 4.70
N ILE A 183 -7.30 23.11 3.72
CA ILE A 183 -7.94 22.19 2.78
C ILE A 183 -8.58 20.99 3.50
N LEU A 184 -7.98 20.52 4.59
CA LEU A 184 -8.52 19.41 5.38
C LEU A 184 -9.84 19.75 6.09
N GLY A 185 -10.16 21.03 6.19
CA GLY A 185 -11.40 21.54 6.78
C GLY A 185 -11.16 22.58 7.86
N ARG A 186 -12.16 23.48 8.05
CA ARG A 186 -12.06 24.59 9.02
C ARG A 186 -11.92 24.14 10.47
N LYS A 187 -12.36 22.92 10.81
CA LYS A 187 -12.32 22.36 12.18
C LYS A 187 -11.01 21.64 12.48
N VAL A 188 -10.13 21.42 11.47
CA VAL A 188 -8.86 20.75 11.70
C VAL A 188 -7.88 21.69 12.36
N ARG A 189 -7.41 21.30 13.55
CA ARG A 189 -6.39 22.05 14.31
C ARG A 189 -5.01 21.77 13.72
N HIS A 190 -4.31 22.81 13.28
CA HIS A 190 -2.91 22.70 12.85
C HIS A 190 -1.99 22.85 14.07
N VAL A 191 -1.09 21.89 14.27
CA VAL A 191 -0.08 21.87 15.32
C VAL A 191 1.29 21.79 14.67
N GLN A 192 2.15 22.76 14.97
CA GLN A 192 3.56 22.70 14.58
C GLN A 192 4.34 22.07 15.72
N ALA A 193 4.95 20.91 15.46
CA ALA A 193 5.77 20.19 16.42
C ALA A 193 7.17 20.00 15.85
N HIS A 194 8.16 20.46 16.60
CA HIS A 194 9.57 20.21 16.36
C HIS A 194 10.03 18.96 17.11
N PHE A 195 11.34 18.83 17.37
CA PHE A 195 11.96 17.72 18.10
C PHE A 195 11.39 17.53 19.52
N LYS A 196 10.98 18.63 20.19
CA LYS A 196 10.37 18.53 21.53
C LYS A 196 8.88 18.21 21.41
N PRO A 197 8.36 17.27 22.23
CA PRO A 197 6.95 17.00 22.28
C PRO A 197 6.14 18.26 22.65
N VAL A 198 5.04 18.47 21.96
CA VAL A 198 4.09 19.55 22.27
C VAL A 198 2.89 18.91 22.97
N GLY A 199 2.60 19.39 24.18
CA GLY A 199 1.39 19.00 24.93
C GLY A 199 0.16 19.67 24.32
N ILE A 200 -0.81 18.88 23.91
CA ILE A 200 -2.12 19.40 23.50
C ILE A 200 -3.24 18.69 24.24
N VAL A 201 -4.27 19.44 24.58
CA VAL A 201 -5.50 18.85 25.13
C VAL A 201 -6.47 18.58 24.00
N HIS A 202 -6.86 17.32 23.84
CA HIS A 202 -7.84 16.87 22.87
C HIS A 202 -8.86 15.93 23.54
N LYS A 203 -10.15 16.23 23.41
CA LYS A 203 -11.24 15.47 24.05
C LYS A 203 -10.98 15.18 25.55
N ARG A 204 -10.53 16.20 26.30
CA ARG A 204 -10.16 16.14 27.73
C ARG A 204 -8.95 15.24 28.07
N LYS A 205 -8.18 14.80 27.07
CA LYS A 205 -6.93 14.06 27.28
C LYS A 205 -5.74 14.91 26.90
N LEU A 206 -4.72 14.93 27.75
CA LEU A 206 -3.43 15.51 27.40
C LEU A 206 -2.69 14.54 26.49
N MET A 207 -2.33 14.97 25.29
CA MET A 207 -1.56 14.21 24.33
C MET A 207 -0.19 14.88 24.13
N GLN A 208 0.87 14.09 24.18
CA GLN A 208 2.21 14.53 23.83
C GLN A 208 2.44 14.20 22.35
N ILE A 209 2.57 15.23 21.53
CA ILE A 209 2.73 15.08 20.09
C ILE A 209 4.16 15.47 19.69
N SER A 210 4.85 14.62 18.98
CA SER A 210 6.19 14.87 18.46
C SER A 210 6.33 14.36 17.02
N ASN A 211 7.30 14.89 16.27
CA ASN A 211 7.61 14.43 14.93
C ASN A 211 8.43 13.13 14.87
N ASN A 212 8.93 12.62 16.00
CA ASN A 212 9.75 11.40 16.06
C ASN A 212 9.09 10.18 15.40
N THR A 213 7.76 10.15 15.38
CA THR A 213 7.02 9.04 14.75
C THR A 213 7.17 9.04 13.23
N ILE A 214 7.19 10.21 12.58
CA ILE A 214 7.35 10.32 11.13
C ILE A 214 8.82 10.20 10.70
N GLU A 215 9.75 10.64 11.54
CA GLU A 215 11.19 10.47 11.32
C GLU A 215 11.58 8.98 11.25
N ARG A 216 10.99 8.16 12.13
CA ARG A 216 11.18 6.70 12.06
C ARG A 216 10.67 6.11 10.75
N LEU A 217 9.54 6.60 10.24
CA LEU A 217 9.04 6.21 8.92
C LEU A 217 9.98 6.65 7.79
N ASN A 218 10.54 7.86 7.90
CA ASN A 218 11.52 8.37 6.95
C ASN A 218 12.76 7.47 6.88
N SER A 219 13.25 6.98 8.02
CA SER A 219 14.34 5.99 8.07
C SER A 219 13.95 4.65 7.42
N ASP A 220 12.73 4.16 7.63
CA ASP A 220 12.23 2.95 6.96
C ASP A 220 12.18 3.11 5.43
N ILE A 221 11.81 4.30 4.95
CA ILE A 221 11.80 4.65 3.53
C ILE A 221 13.22 4.71 2.97
N ASP A 222 14.18 5.30 3.69
CA ASP A 222 15.57 5.31 3.27
C ASP A 222 16.13 3.92 3.07
N LEU A 223 15.93 3.06 4.05
CA LEU A 223 16.34 1.67 3.98
C LEU A 223 15.67 0.92 2.82
N PHE A 224 14.42 1.23 2.52
CA PHE A 224 13.72 0.66 1.38
C PHE A 224 14.28 1.16 0.04
N LEU A 225 14.60 2.45 -0.05
CA LEU A 225 15.09 3.07 -1.27
C LEU A 225 16.59 2.82 -1.53
N HIS A 226 17.36 2.54 -0.50
CA HIS A 226 18.81 2.30 -0.60
C HIS A 226 19.16 1.22 -1.64
N VAL A 227 18.38 0.14 -1.71
CA VAL A 227 18.62 -0.97 -2.65
C VAL A 227 18.40 -0.62 -4.13
N PHE A 228 17.80 0.54 -4.43
CA PHE A 228 17.59 1.00 -5.81
C PHE A 228 18.77 1.79 -6.38
N ARG A 229 19.71 2.23 -5.53
CA ARG A 229 20.82 3.13 -5.94
C ARG A 229 20.32 4.34 -6.73
N GLY A 230 19.16 4.87 -6.37
CA GLY A 230 18.41 5.92 -7.04
C GLY A 230 17.38 5.39 -8.04
N LEU A 231 16.20 6.01 -7.98
CA LEU A 231 15.08 5.68 -8.88
C LEU A 231 15.32 6.30 -10.27
N LYS A 232 15.02 5.56 -11.34
CA LYS A 232 15.34 5.99 -12.70
C LYS A 232 14.34 6.97 -13.31
N SER A 233 13.08 6.94 -12.86
CA SER A 233 12.03 7.82 -13.35
C SER A 233 11.00 8.08 -12.26
N PHE A 234 10.27 9.18 -12.43
CA PHE A 234 9.19 9.59 -11.53
C PHE A 234 8.06 8.56 -11.47
N GLU A 235 7.68 7.98 -12.62
CA GLU A 235 6.68 6.92 -12.69
C GLU A 235 7.12 5.67 -11.90
N THR A 236 8.34 5.22 -12.11
CA THR A 236 8.91 4.08 -11.38
C THR A 236 8.94 4.35 -9.87
N ALA A 237 9.34 5.57 -9.47
CA ALA A 237 9.35 5.99 -8.09
C ALA A 237 7.97 5.89 -7.45
N ASN A 238 6.94 6.43 -8.11
CA ASN A 238 5.57 6.36 -7.62
C ASN A 238 5.10 4.92 -7.41
N ILE A 239 5.34 4.03 -8.38
CA ILE A 239 4.94 2.61 -8.28
C ILE A 239 5.57 1.96 -7.04
N TRP A 240 6.87 2.14 -6.83
CA TRP A 240 7.56 1.54 -5.70
C TRP A 240 7.16 2.15 -4.36
N LEU A 241 6.93 3.44 -4.29
CA LEU A 241 6.46 4.13 -3.09
C LEU A 241 5.03 3.72 -2.72
N GLU A 242 4.12 3.63 -3.68
CA GLU A 242 2.77 3.08 -3.44
C GLU A 242 2.85 1.61 -2.99
N GLY A 243 3.73 0.81 -3.58
CA GLY A 243 4.01 -0.55 -3.13
C GLY A 243 4.54 -0.60 -1.71
N PHE A 244 5.44 0.32 -1.34
CA PHE A 244 5.94 0.46 0.02
C PHE A 244 4.81 0.78 1.01
N VAL A 245 3.87 1.67 0.66
CA VAL A 245 2.69 1.98 1.49
C VAL A 245 1.89 0.71 1.78
N VAL A 246 1.61 -0.09 0.77
CA VAL A 246 0.87 -1.35 0.97
C VAL A 246 1.66 -2.33 1.83
N TYR A 247 2.96 -2.48 1.56
CA TYR A 247 3.84 -3.32 2.37
C TYR A 247 3.87 -2.86 3.84
N HIS A 248 4.10 -1.57 4.08
CA HIS A 248 4.18 -1.00 5.42
C HIS A 248 2.87 -1.16 6.19
N ASN A 249 1.74 -0.85 5.55
CA ASN A 249 0.45 -0.84 6.20
C ASN A 249 -0.11 -2.24 6.48
N TYR A 250 0.15 -3.20 5.59
CA TYR A 250 -0.58 -4.47 5.59
C TYR A 250 0.30 -5.71 5.64
N LEU A 251 1.54 -5.65 5.15
CA LEU A 251 2.39 -6.84 4.98
C LEU A 251 3.60 -6.88 5.89
N LYS A 252 4.07 -5.72 6.40
CA LYS A 252 5.23 -5.65 7.28
C LYS A 252 4.88 -6.27 8.63
N PRO A 253 5.62 -7.31 9.10
CA PRO A 253 5.43 -7.87 10.43
C PRO A 253 5.62 -6.81 11.51
N SER A 254 4.82 -6.87 12.58
CA SER A 254 5.04 -6.00 13.75
C SER A 254 6.35 -6.37 14.44
N ALA A 255 7.17 -5.37 14.79
CA ALA A 255 8.42 -5.60 15.51
C ALA A 255 8.21 -6.23 16.91
N VAL A 256 7.06 -5.95 17.53
CA VAL A 256 6.73 -6.44 18.89
C VAL A 256 6.18 -7.87 18.86
N LYS A 257 5.48 -8.23 17.79
CA LYS A 257 4.90 -9.58 17.61
C LYS A 257 5.02 -9.93 16.13
N TRP A 258 6.18 -10.37 15.72
CA TRP A 258 6.52 -10.68 14.32
C TRP A 258 5.56 -11.67 13.64
N TRP A 259 4.79 -12.45 14.42
CA TRP A 259 3.72 -13.34 13.94
C TRP A 259 2.34 -12.67 13.91
N LYS A 260 2.15 -11.50 14.55
CA LYS A 260 0.86 -10.79 14.49
C LYS A 260 0.80 -9.89 13.28
N ILE A 261 -0.15 -10.17 12.43
CA ILE A 261 -0.58 -9.29 11.35
C ILE A 261 -1.09 -7.99 11.96
N PRO A 262 -0.87 -6.83 11.32
CA PRO A 262 -1.45 -5.58 11.77
C PRO A 262 -2.95 -5.75 12.08
N LYS A 263 -3.38 -5.30 13.25
CA LYS A 263 -4.75 -5.49 13.82
C LYS A 263 -5.94 -5.28 12.87
N MET A 264 -5.72 -4.71 11.73
CA MET A 264 -6.75 -4.36 10.75
C MET A 264 -7.36 -5.53 9.99
N ILE A 265 -6.72 -6.70 10.01
CA ILE A 265 -7.22 -7.90 9.33
C ILE A 265 -7.82 -8.88 10.34
N THR A 266 -7.79 -8.55 11.62
CA THR A 266 -8.18 -9.44 12.72
C THR A 266 -9.67 -9.52 12.99
N SER A 267 -10.53 -9.09 12.06
CA SER A 267 -11.95 -9.22 12.41
C SER A 267 -12.50 -10.64 12.36
N ARG A 268 -11.82 -11.65 11.77
CA ARG A 268 -12.39 -13.01 11.82
C ARG A 268 -11.49 -14.24 11.65
N ARG A 269 -10.22 -14.17 11.23
CA ARG A 269 -9.29 -15.34 11.20
C ARG A 269 -7.85 -14.88 11.20
N GLU A 270 -6.95 -15.61 11.85
CA GLU A 270 -5.51 -15.40 11.76
C GLU A 270 -5.05 -15.67 10.32
N ILE A 271 -5.00 -14.62 9.50
CA ILE A 271 -4.52 -14.72 8.13
C ILE A 271 -3.01 -14.49 8.16
N THR A 272 -2.23 -15.47 7.78
CA THR A 272 -0.78 -15.34 7.70
C THR A 272 -0.38 -14.32 6.62
N PRO A 273 0.75 -13.62 6.73
CA PRO A 273 1.25 -12.73 5.69
C PRO A 273 1.34 -13.40 4.31
N GLN A 274 1.55 -14.71 4.27
CA GLN A 274 1.53 -15.51 3.05
C GLN A 274 0.13 -15.62 2.45
N ILE A 275 -0.89 -15.83 3.28
CA ILE A 275 -2.29 -15.90 2.84
C ILE A 275 -2.76 -14.55 2.32
N ILE A 276 -2.35 -13.45 2.98
CA ILE A 276 -2.64 -12.10 2.51
C ILE A 276 -2.01 -11.87 1.13
N PHE A 277 -0.75 -12.21 0.97
CA PHE A 277 -0.07 -12.14 -0.32
C PHE A 277 -0.76 -13.03 -1.37
N TRP A 278 -1.25 -14.19 -0.96
CA TRP A 278 -2.02 -15.12 -1.80
C TRP A 278 -3.39 -14.58 -2.20
N ILE A 279 -4.11 -14.01 -1.24
CA ILE A 279 -5.40 -13.35 -1.47
C ILE A 279 -5.22 -12.22 -2.49
N TYR A 280 -4.17 -11.42 -2.36
CA TYR A 280 -3.90 -10.30 -3.25
C TYR A 280 -3.49 -10.70 -4.66
N LEU A 281 -2.80 -11.80 -4.81
CA LEU A 281 -2.23 -12.20 -6.10
C LEU A 281 -3.06 -13.28 -6.80
N SER A 282 -4.10 -13.84 -6.14
CA SER A 282 -5.04 -14.80 -6.72
C SER A 282 -6.47 -14.24 -6.78
N PRO A 283 -6.76 -13.31 -7.69
CA PRO A 283 -7.99 -12.51 -7.67
C PRO A 283 -9.29 -13.27 -7.85
N PHE A 284 -9.29 -14.43 -8.45
CA PHE A 284 -10.53 -15.03 -8.93
C PHE A 284 -11.08 -16.21 -8.12
N LYS A 285 -10.27 -16.97 -7.43
CA LYS A 285 -10.77 -18.14 -6.67
C LYS A 285 -11.15 -17.85 -5.22
N LEU A 286 -10.56 -16.80 -4.63
CA LEU A 286 -10.80 -16.47 -3.21
C LEU A 286 -11.91 -15.43 -3.01
N THR A 287 -12.17 -14.56 -3.98
CA THR A 287 -13.26 -13.59 -3.88
C THR A 287 -14.63 -14.23 -3.99
N GLU A 288 -14.83 -15.23 -4.83
CA GLU A 288 -16.11 -15.95 -4.90
C GLU A 288 -16.37 -16.79 -3.64
N SER A 289 -15.36 -17.48 -3.10
CA SER A 289 -15.52 -18.23 -1.86
C SER A 289 -15.70 -17.34 -0.63
N TYR A 290 -15.08 -16.15 -0.58
CA TYR A 290 -15.22 -15.22 0.55
C TYR A 290 -16.50 -14.38 0.47
N LEU A 291 -16.97 -14.01 -0.70
CA LEU A 291 -18.27 -13.35 -0.88
C LEU A 291 -19.41 -14.31 -0.59
N ASN A 292 -19.24 -15.59 -0.88
CA ASN A 292 -20.24 -16.64 -0.56
C ASN A 292 -20.17 -17.09 0.92
N CYS A 293 -19.05 -16.93 1.62
CA CYS A 293 -18.95 -17.19 3.06
C CYS A 293 -19.50 -16.06 3.95
N GLY A 294 -19.84 -14.88 3.39
CA GLY A 294 -20.53 -13.79 4.09
C GLY A 294 -21.97 -14.09 4.49
N GLY A 295 -22.51 -15.26 4.09
CA GLY A 295 -23.85 -15.73 4.37
C GLY A 295 -24.00 -16.74 5.52
N VAL A 296 -23.00 -16.92 6.38
CA VAL A 296 -23.17 -17.77 7.57
C VAL A 296 -24.03 -17.05 8.59
N LYS A 297 -25.33 -17.39 8.57
CA LYS A 297 -26.30 -17.07 9.61
C LYS A 297 -25.69 -17.34 10.99
N SER A 298 -25.67 -16.33 11.85
CA SER A 298 -25.43 -16.48 13.26
C SER A 298 -26.37 -17.54 13.83
N ARG A 299 -25.85 -18.69 14.27
CA ARG A 299 -26.61 -19.59 15.12
C ARG A 299 -26.87 -18.88 16.44
N PRO A 300 -28.09 -18.85 16.94
CA PRO A 300 -28.35 -18.32 18.26
C PRO A 300 -27.61 -19.19 19.30
N ALA A 301 -27.06 -18.51 20.31
CA ALA A 301 -26.42 -19.16 21.44
C ALA A 301 -27.38 -20.16 22.09
N GLY A 302 -27.05 -21.44 22.00
CA GLY A 302 -27.73 -22.47 22.71
C GLY A 302 -27.48 -22.34 24.20
N THR A 303 -28.54 -22.19 24.95
CA THR A 303 -28.56 -22.26 26.40
C THR A 303 -27.98 -23.58 26.88
N PHE A 304 -26.88 -23.54 27.59
CA PHE A 304 -26.43 -24.67 28.39
C PHE A 304 -27.35 -24.77 29.61
N SER A 305 -28.24 -25.80 29.59
CA SER A 305 -28.90 -26.25 30.81
C SER A 305 -27.97 -27.20 31.56
N SER A 306 -27.70 -26.86 32.79
CA SER A 306 -27.10 -27.71 33.80
C SER A 306 -27.87 -29.00 34.02
N GLN A 307 -27.22 -30.12 33.88
CA GLN A 307 -27.43 -31.34 34.70
C GLN A 307 -26.08 -32.02 34.93
#